data_7989029b3421603b57f403b4406ee91d
#
_entry.id   7989029b3421603b57f403b4406ee91d
#
_cell.length_a   1.000
_cell.length_b   1.000
_cell.length_c   1.000
_cell.angle_alpha   90.00
_cell.angle_beta   90.00
_cell.angle_gamma   90.00
#
_symmetry.space_group_name_H-M   'P 1'
#
loop_
_entity.id
_entity.type
_entity.pdbx_description
1 polymer ?
#
loop_
_entity_poly.entity_id
_entity_poly.type
_entity_poly.pdbx_seq_one_letter_code
_entity_poly.pdbx_strand_id
1 'polypeptide(L)'
;MLNNFKTYSKAVEFYKVGKTIKLPRHQRDQWLRASASVALNLAEGSAKPTKKDQKKYYYIAFGSLRECMAIMDLEDLDHANLKKLSDELAALLYKLTRF
;
A
#
# COMPACT_ATOMS: atom_id res chain seq x y z
N MET A 1 6.66 17.68 -4.18
CA MET A 1 5.71 16.89 -4.99
C MET A 1 5.37 15.59 -4.29
N LEU A 2 5.90 14.46 -4.75
CA LEU A 2 5.61 13.18 -4.09
C LEU A 2 6.10 13.14 -2.65
N ASN A 3 7.21 13.77 -2.34
CA ASN A 3 7.76 13.79 -0.97
C ASN A 3 6.87 14.52 0.03
N ASN A 4 5.95 15.37 -0.43
CA ASN A 4 4.97 16.04 0.42
C ASN A 4 3.64 15.27 0.51
N PHE A 5 3.53 14.19 -0.22
CA PHE A 5 2.33 13.36 -0.21
C PHE A 5 2.50 12.30 0.88
N LYS A 6 1.92 12.59 2.06
CA LYS A 6 2.08 11.76 3.25
C LYS A 6 1.72 10.29 3.03
N THR A 7 0.62 10.03 2.34
CA THR A 7 0.18 8.66 2.07
C THR A 7 1.20 7.92 1.21
N TYR A 8 1.75 8.59 0.21
CA TYR A 8 2.79 8.01 -0.63
C TYR A 8 4.04 7.66 0.20
N SER A 9 4.48 8.57 1.05
CA SER A 9 5.67 8.33 1.90
C SER A 9 5.47 7.11 2.81
N LYS A 10 4.26 6.95 3.37
CA LYS A 10 3.92 5.77 4.17
C LYS A 10 3.95 4.50 3.33
N ALA A 11 3.46 4.56 2.10
CA ALA A 11 3.47 3.41 1.19
C ALA A 11 4.89 2.99 0.84
N VAL A 12 5.78 3.95 0.63
CA VAL A 12 7.20 3.67 0.38
C VAL A 12 7.84 2.99 1.60
N GLU A 13 7.56 3.51 2.79
CA GLU A 13 8.05 2.92 4.03
C GLU A 13 7.54 1.49 4.20
N PHE A 14 6.25 1.27 3.97
CA PHE A 14 5.63 -0.05 4.04
C PHE A 14 6.32 -1.02 3.09
N TYR A 15 6.57 -0.61 1.85
CA TYR A 15 7.27 -1.44 0.88
C TYR A 15 8.68 -1.79 1.35
N LYS A 16 9.44 -0.80 1.81
CA LYS A 16 10.83 -1.01 2.24
C LYS A 16 10.95 -1.95 3.43
N VAL A 17 10.06 -1.81 4.40
CA VAL A 17 10.01 -2.72 5.55
C VAL A 17 9.53 -4.10 5.08
N GLY A 18 8.50 -4.13 4.26
CA GLY A 18 7.89 -5.37 3.80
C GLY A 18 8.80 -6.24 2.98
N LYS A 19 9.71 -5.66 2.20
CA LYS A 19 10.59 -6.48 1.35
C LYS A 19 11.67 -7.23 2.14
N THR A 20 11.83 -6.90 3.42
CA THR A 20 12.77 -7.62 4.30
C THR A 20 12.12 -8.83 4.97
N ILE A 21 10.80 -8.99 4.85
CA ILE A 21 10.05 -10.07 5.49
C ILE A 21 10.30 -11.38 4.76
N LYS A 22 10.50 -12.45 5.55
CA LYS A 22 10.62 -13.79 4.99
C LYS A 22 9.23 -14.37 4.79
N LEU A 23 8.96 -14.78 3.56
CA LEU A 23 7.70 -15.40 3.18
C LEU A 23 7.95 -16.66 2.37
N PRO A 24 7.00 -17.61 2.39
CA PRO A 24 7.07 -18.75 1.47
C PRO A 24 7.18 -18.25 0.04
N ARG A 25 7.90 -19.00 -0.79
CA ARG A 25 8.21 -18.61 -2.17
C ARG A 25 6.96 -18.21 -2.97
N HIS A 26 5.88 -18.98 -2.82
CA HIS A 26 4.64 -18.72 -3.57
C HIS A 26 3.94 -17.42 -3.15
N GLN A 27 4.24 -16.90 -1.95
CA GLN A 27 3.68 -15.63 -1.49
C GLN A 27 4.61 -14.45 -1.71
N ARG A 28 5.90 -14.70 -1.85
CA ARG A 28 6.90 -13.63 -1.92
C ARG A 28 6.71 -12.72 -3.13
N ASP A 29 6.53 -13.30 -4.31
CA ASP A 29 6.36 -12.50 -5.53
C ASP A 29 5.06 -11.70 -5.47
N GLN A 30 4.00 -12.32 -4.95
CA GLN A 30 2.71 -11.68 -4.78
C GLN A 30 2.83 -10.48 -3.82
N TRP A 31 3.51 -10.70 -2.70
CA TRP A 31 3.75 -9.68 -1.68
C TRP A 31 4.52 -8.49 -2.24
N LEU A 32 5.63 -8.74 -2.93
CA LEU A 32 6.45 -7.68 -3.51
C LEU A 32 5.68 -6.88 -4.55
N ARG A 33 4.93 -7.56 -5.41
CA ARG A 33 4.11 -6.90 -6.44
C ARG A 33 3.02 -6.06 -5.80
N ALA A 34 2.27 -6.61 -4.85
CA ALA A 34 1.17 -5.91 -4.21
C ALA A 34 1.67 -4.71 -3.40
N SER A 35 2.75 -4.88 -2.63
CA SER A 35 3.27 -3.78 -1.81
C SER A 35 3.85 -2.66 -2.67
N ALA A 36 4.52 -2.96 -3.79
CA ALA A 36 4.97 -1.95 -4.73
C ALA A 36 3.79 -1.23 -5.39
N SER A 37 2.73 -1.97 -5.70
CA SER A 37 1.54 -1.42 -6.36
C SER A 37 0.86 -0.33 -5.53
N VAL A 38 0.92 -0.42 -4.20
CA VAL A 38 0.35 0.63 -3.33
C VAL A 38 1.02 1.97 -3.64
N ALA A 39 2.34 2.02 -3.58
CA ALA A 39 3.09 3.26 -3.82
C ALA A 39 2.97 3.73 -5.27
N LEU A 40 3.08 2.81 -6.23
CA LEU A 40 3.04 3.17 -7.65
C LEU A 40 1.69 3.77 -8.05
N ASN A 41 0.60 3.23 -7.54
CA ASN A 41 -0.73 3.76 -7.86
C ASN A 41 -1.02 5.07 -7.14
N LEU A 42 -0.48 5.28 -5.95
CA LEU A 42 -0.56 6.58 -5.29
C LEU A 42 0.18 7.65 -6.11
N ALA A 43 1.36 7.32 -6.60
CA ALA A 43 2.13 8.23 -7.44
C ALA A 43 1.38 8.55 -8.73
N GLU A 44 0.84 7.52 -9.38
CA GLU A 44 0.09 7.69 -10.64
C GLU A 44 -1.14 8.55 -10.41
N GLY A 45 -1.91 8.26 -9.38
CA GLY A 45 -3.14 9.00 -9.08
C GLY A 45 -2.88 10.46 -8.76
N SER A 46 -1.79 10.74 -8.01
CA SER A 46 -1.47 12.12 -7.61
C SER A 46 -1.18 13.02 -8.81
N ALA A 47 -0.80 12.44 -9.95
CA ALA A 47 -0.51 13.19 -11.18
C ALA A 47 -1.75 13.47 -12.03
N LYS A 48 -2.89 12.87 -11.70
CA LYS A 48 -4.11 13.05 -12.50
C LYS A 48 -4.76 14.41 -12.20
N PRO A 49 -5.34 15.07 -13.23
CA PRO A 49 -5.85 16.43 -13.05
C PRO A 49 -7.18 16.51 -12.30
N THR A 50 -7.99 15.44 -12.28
CA THR A 50 -9.29 15.47 -11.63
C THR A 50 -9.36 14.51 -10.47
N LYS A 51 -10.21 14.84 -9.48
CA LYS A 51 -10.44 13.94 -8.34
C LYS A 51 -10.99 12.60 -8.76
N LYS A 52 -11.85 12.58 -9.78
CA LYS A 52 -12.42 11.34 -10.28
C LYS A 52 -11.32 10.40 -10.78
N ASP A 53 -10.39 10.92 -11.57
CA ASP A 53 -9.29 10.13 -12.10
C ASP A 53 -8.31 9.74 -11.00
N GLN A 54 -8.05 10.64 -10.06
CA GLN A 54 -7.20 10.34 -8.90
C GLN A 54 -7.76 9.18 -8.09
N LYS A 55 -9.05 9.20 -7.79
CA LYS A 55 -9.71 8.16 -7.00
C LYS A 55 -9.60 6.79 -7.63
N LYS A 56 -9.65 6.71 -8.95
CA LYS A 56 -9.50 5.44 -9.67
C LYS A 56 -8.20 4.74 -9.25
N TYR A 57 -7.09 5.47 -9.22
CA TYR A 57 -5.79 4.91 -8.84
C TYR A 57 -5.69 4.67 -7.34
N TYR A 58 -6.31 5.51 -6.53
CA TYR A 58 -6.32 5.33 -5.08
C TYR A 58 -7.11 4.09 -4.68
N TYR A 59 -8.18 3.76 -5.40
CA TYR A 59 -8.90 2.51 -5.19
C TYR A 59 -8.02 1.30 -5.52
N ILE A 60 -7.24 1.38 -6.60
CA ILE A 60 -6.32 0.30 -6.96
C ILE A 60 -5.25 0.14 -5.86
N ALA A 61 -4.70 1.26 -5.38
CA ALA A 61 -3.74 1.23 -4.27
C ALA A 61 -4.33 0.58 -3.03
N PHE A 62 -5.57 0.93 -2.69
CA PHE A 62 -6.26 0.37 -1.52
C PHE A 62 -6.44 -1.14 -1.67
N GLY A 63 -6.86 -1.59 -2.86
CA GLY A 63 -7.00 -3.02 -3.14
C GLY A 63 -5.68 -3.76 -3.00
N SER A 64 -4.60 -3.16 -3.47
CA SER A 64 -3.26 -3.74 -3.33
C SER A 64 -2.83 -3.85 -1.87
N LEU A 65 -3.13 -2.84 -1.05
CA LEU A 65 -2.85 -2.90 0.38
C LEU A 65 -3.66 -4.01 1.05
N ARG A 66 -4.93 -4.14 0.71
CA ARG A 66 -5.78 -5.19 1.26
C ARG A 66 -5.25 -6.58 0.91
N GLU A 67 -4.70 -6.72 -0.29
CA GLU A 67 -4.05 -7.98 -0.69
C GLU A 67 -2.84 -8.27 0.23
N CYS A 68 -2.03 -7.25 0.53
CA CYS A 68 -0.92 -7.40 1.47
C CYS A 68 -1.41 -7.80 2.86
N MET A 69 -2.48 -7.18 3.33
CA MET A 69 -3.05 -7.49 4.64
C MET A 69 -3.56 -8.94 4.68
N ALA A 70 -4.15 -9.40 3.59
CA ALA A 70 -4.61 -10.80 3.50
C ALA A 70 -3.42 -11.77 3.54
N ILE A 71 -2.31 -11.44 2.87
CA ILE A 71 -1.11 -12.27 2.94
C ILE A 71 -0.57 -12.32 4.37
N MET A 72 -0.57 -11.16 5.06
CA MET A 72 -0.16 -11.12 6.46
C MET A 72 -1.00 -12.06 7.32
N ASP A 73 -2.30 -12.08 7.10
CA ASP A 73 -3.21 -12.98 7.80
C ASP A 73 -2.94 -14.44 7.46
N LEU A 74 -2.80 -14.75 6.17
CA LEU A 74 -2.58 -16.12 5.71
C LEU A 74 -1.28 -16.72 6.24
N GLU A 75 -0.25 -15.89 6.37
CA GLU A 75 1.07 -16.35 6.81
C GLU A 75 1.32 -16.11 8.30
N ASP A 76 0.31 -15.67 9.02
CA ASP A 76 0.40 -15.37 10.46
C ASP A 76 1.60 -14.48 10.78
N LEU A 77 1.81 -13.43 9.98
CA LEU A 77 2.95 -12.53 10.19
C LEU A 77 2.77 -11.73 11.48
N ASP A 78 3.68 -11.93 12.40
CA ASP A 78 3.73 -11.21 13.66
C ASP A 78 4.85 -10.17 13.61
N HIS A 79 4.56 -9.05 12.92
CA HIS A 79 5.51 -7.96 12.73
C HIS A 79 4.80 -6.65 13.09
N ALA A 80 5.05 -6.18 14.32
CA ALA A 80 4.32 -5.03 14.88
C ALA A 80 4.43 -3.77 14.04
N ASN A 81 5.62 -3.43 13.56
CA ASN A 81 5.82 -2.24 12.75
C ASN A 81 5.08 -2.30 11.42
N LEU A 82 5.15 -3.45 10.75
CA LEU A 82 4.48 -3.64 9.48
C LEU A 82 2.95 -3.55 9.63
N LYS A 83 2.44 -4.14 10.70
CA LYS A 83 1.00 -4.09 11.01
C LYS A 83 0.56 -2.65 11.27
N LYS A 84 1.34 -1.91 12.05
CA LYS A 84 1.06 -0.50 12.33
C LYS A 84 1.04 0.32 11.04
N LEU A 85 2.04 0.13 10.17
CA LEU A 85 2.10 0.83 8.90
C LEU A 85 0.92 0.51 8.01
N SER A 86 0.51 -0.76 7.95
CA SER A 86 -0.63 -1.16 7.13
C SER A 86 -1.94 -0.54 7.63
N ASP A 87 -2.13 -0.46 8.95
CA ASP A 87 -3.31 0.15 9.53
C ASP A 87 -3.35 1.66 9.25
N GLU A 88 -2.22 2.33 9.40
CA GLU A 88 -2.12 3.77 9.09
C GLU A 88 -2.40 4.04 7.61
N LEU A 89 -1.82 3.23 6.72
CA LEU A 89 -2.05 3.34 5.29
C LEU A 89 -3.52 3.10 4.94
N ALA A 90 -4.13 2.10 5.53
CA ALA A 90 -5.54 1.79 5.28
C ALA A 90 -6.42 2.98 5.63
N ALA A 91 -6.16 3.64 6.76
CA ALA A 91 -6.91 4.81 7.18
C ALA A 91 -6.73 5.98 6.19
N LEU A 92 -5.49 6.22 5.76
CA LEU A 92 -5.20 7.29 4.81
C LEU A 92 -5.82 7.03 3.43
N LEU A 93 -5.73 5.80 2.94
CA LEU A 93 -6.31 5.41 1.66
C LEU A 93 -7.82 5.45 1.69
N TYR A 94 -8.42 5.06 2.82
CA TYR A 94 -9.87 5.18 2.99
C TYR A 94 -10.31 6.63 2.76
N LYS A 95 -9.64 7.59 3.39
CA LYS A 95 -9.95 9.01 3.21
C LYS A 95 -9.80 9.45 1.76
N LEU A 96 -8.74 9.05 1.09
CA LEU A 96 -8.49 9.42 -0.30
C LEU A 96 -9.55 8.87 -1.26
N THR A 97 -10.15 7.73 -0.94
CA THR A 97 -11.19 7.12 -1.78
C THR A 97 -12.59 7.66 -1.47
N ARG A 98 -12.78 8.33 -0.32
CA ARG A 98 -14.10 8.88 0.08
C ARG A 98 -14.29 10.33 -0.34
N PHE A 99 -13.24 11.08 -0.45
CA PHE A 99 -13.28 12.51 -0.74
C PHE A 99 -12.49 12.82 -2.02
#